data_e7f7e620d68d4a11721687093e3f6dd5
#
_entry.id   e7f7e620d68d4a11721687093e3f6dd5
#
_cell.length_a   1.000
_cell.length_b   1.000
_cell.length_c   1.000
_cell.angle_alpha   90.00
_cell.angle_beta   90.00
_cell.angle_gamma   90.00
#
_symmetry.space_group_name_H-M   'P 1'
#
loop_
_entity.id
_entity.type
_entity.pdbx_description
1 polymer ?
#
loop_
_entity_poly.entity_id
_entity_poly.type
_entity_poly.pdbx_seq_one_letter_code
_entity_poly.pdbx_strand_id
1 'polypeptide(L)'
;MKLNKIMIAAVLAFGASSMVAQAANQGSGTITFTGEIIDAPCSIAPGNIDQTIPMGQISNLSLKDGRASELKQPVSILLEDCTSATQKTVKTTFTGQPGGAAGTDNKMIGLGSGSTAKGASIVMTDDENGNAVIELGKATAGQGIKAGQEKAELKFTAFLKGNGGALDTIVPGAFSSVVNFALNYQ
;
A
#
# COMPACT_ATOMS: atom_id res chain seq x y z
N MET A 1 33.06 91.41 -41.87
CA MET A 1 31.75 91.97 -41.51
C MET A 1 30.77 90.83 -41.31
N LYS A 2 30.12 90.81 -40.14
CA LYS A 2 28.94 90.12 -39.73
C LYS A 2 28.96 88.55 -39.68
N LEU A 3 29.23 88.11 -38.54
CA LEU A 3 28.58 87.16 -37.64
C LEU A 3 27.24 86.58 -38.11
N ASN A 4 27.12 85.32 -38.12
CA ASN A 4 25.86 84.66 -37.69
C ASN A 4 26.15 83.41 -36.85
N LYS A 5 25.73 83.51 -35.61
CA LYS A 5 25.76 82.47 -34.63
C LYS A 5 24.65 81.47 -34.94
N ILE A 6 24.99 80.21 -35.10
CA ILE A 6 24.01 79.15 -35.05
C ILE A 6 24.32 78.33 -33.79
N MET A 7 23.45 78.50 -32.78
CA MET A 7 23.41 77.64 -31.64
C MET A 7 22.81 76.31 -32.05
N ILE A 8 23.57 75.22 -31.91
CA ILE A 8 23.05 73.89 -31.99
C ILE A 8 22.78 73.45 -30.57
N ALA A 9 21.48 73.37 -30.19
CA ALA A 9 21.05 72.80 -28.96
C ALA A 9 21.05 71.28 -29.12
N ALA A 10 22.03 70.60 -28.50
CA ALA A 10 22.04 69.15 -28.37
C ALA A 10 21.05 68.74 -27.28
N VAL A 11 19.91 68.21 -27.68
CA VAL A 11 18.97 67.57 -26.75
C VAL A 11 19.49 66.13 -26.46
N LEU A 12 20.09 65.97 -25.30
CA LEU A 12 20.39 64.64 -24.76
C LEU A 12 19.09 64.03 -24.27
N ALA A 13 18.50 63.20 -25.11
CA ALA A 13 17.42 62.28 -24.67
C ALA A 13 18.04 61.15 -23.84
N PHE A 14 18.01 61.31 -22.53
CA PHE A 14 18.25 60.19 -21.61
C PHE A 14 17.06 59.25 -21.72
N GLY A 15 17.23 58.22 -22.53
CA GLY A 15 16.33 57.07 -22.52
C GLY A 15 16.41 56.35 -21.16
N ALA A 16 15.45 56.63 -20.29
CA ALA A 16 15.25 55.80 -19.10
C ALA A 16 14.77 54.42 -19.54
N SER A 17 15.73 53.51 -19.73
CA SER A 17 15.41 52.08 -19.82
C SER A 17 14.91 51.65 -18.45
N SER A 18 13.58 51.60 -18.29
CA SER A 18 12.95 50.93 -17.18
C SER A 18 13.34 49.44 -17.26
N MET A 19 14.34 49.05 -16.49
CA MET A 19 14.59 47.64 -16.18
C MET A 19 13.37 47.16 -15.40
N VAL A 20 12.46 46.48 -16.10
CA VAL A 20 11.46 45.65 -15.45
C VAL A 20 12.27 44.58 -14.76
N ALA A 21 12.46 44.72 -13.46
CA ALA A 21 12.97 43.65 -12.64
C ALA A 21 11.92 42.49 -12.72
N GLN A 22 12.18 41.54 -13.60
CA GLN A 22 11.48 40.25 -13.55
C GLN A 22 11.83 39.64 -12.20
N ALA A 23 10.90 39.69 -11.27
CA ALA A 23 11.00 38.91 -10.05
C ALA A 23 11.25 37.46 -10.48
N ALA A 24 12.47 37.00 -10.28
CA ALA A 24 12.83 35.61 -10.55
C ALA A 24 11.84 34.76 -9.77
N ASN A 25 11.12 33.93 -10.49
CA ASN A 25 10.16 33.00 -9.90
C ASN A 25 10.96 32.03 -9.03
N GLN A 26 11.02 32.28 -7.72
CA GLN A 26 11.90 31.60 -6.78
C GLN A 26 11.39 30.19 -6.42
N GLY A 27 10.54 29.63 -7.25
CA GLY A 27 9.97 28.31 -7.13
C GLY A 27 8.46 28.38 -6.86
N SER A 28 7.72 27.66 -7.67
CA SER A 28 6.29 27.41 -7.50
C SER A 28 6.06 25.91 -7.62
N GLY A 29 5.09 25.40 -6.89
CA GLY A 29 4.72 23.99 -6.93
C GLY A 29 3.23 23.84 -6.67
N THR A 30 2.69 22.71 -7.06
CA THR A 30 1.30 22.34 -6.80
C THR A 30 1.31 21.22 -5.75
N ILE A 31 0.46 21.34 -4.74
CA ILE A 31 0.17 20.26 -3.77
C ILE A 31 -1.26 19.82 -4.06
N THR A 32 -1.42 18.53 -4.36
CA THR A 32 -2.73 17.92 -4.60
C THR A 32 -3.10 17.07 -3.40
N PHE A 33 -4.27 17.33 -2.84
CA PHE A 33 -4.85 16.52 -1.78
C PHE A 33 -5.94 15.65 -2.39
N THR A 34 -5.89 14.35 -2.09
CA THR A 34 -6.88 13.37 -2.52
C THR A 34 -7.31 12.54 -1.32
N GLY A 35 -8.58 12.12 -1.30
CA GLY A 35 -9.12 11.32 -0.23
C GLY A 35 -10.58 10.94 -0.52
N GLU A 36 -11.15 10.09 0.32
CA GLU A 36 -12.53 9.67 0.26
C GLU A 36 -13.18 9.85 1.64
N ILE A 37 -14.43 10.28 1.67
CA ILE A 37 -15.23 10.34 2.89
C ILE A 37 -16.14 9.11 2.87
N ILE A 38 -16.01 8.25 3.89
CA ILE A 38 -16.77 7.01 4.02
C ILE A 38 -17.68 7.06 5.24
N ASP A 39 -18.79 6.32 5.18
CA ASP A 39 -19.66 6.10 6.34
C ASP A 39 -19.20 4.83 7.08
N ALA A 40 -18.21 5.00 7.95
CA ALA A 40 -17.63 3.92 8.75
C ALA A 40 -17.26 4.46 10.14
N PRO A 41 -17.30 3.61 11.20
CA PRO A 41 -16.95 4.04 12.56
C PRO A 41 -15.45 4.30 12.77
N CYS A 42 -14.59 3.84 11.89
CA CYS A 42 -13.14 4.09 11.90
C CYS A 42 -12.67 4.45 10.50
N SER A 43 -11.59 5.22 10.43
CA SER A 43 -10.80 5.45 9.22
C SER A 43 -9.62 4.48 9.17
N ILE A 44 -9.22 4.05 7.96
CA ILE A 44 -7.97 3.31 7.80
C ILE A 44 -6.82 4.32 7.83
N ALA A 45 -5.82 4.10 8.68
CA ALA A 45 -4.67 5.00 8.79
C ALA A 45 -3.94 5.13 7.44
N PRO A 46 -3.48 6.35 7.07
CA PRO A 46 -2.67 6.55 5.87
C PRO A 46 -1.47 5.59 5.85
N GLY A 47 -1.18 4.99 4.69
CA GLY A 47 -0.13 3.97 4.54
C GLY A 47 -0.56 2.54 4.88
N ASN A 48 -1.79 2.35 5.41
CA ASN A 48 -2.37 1.02 5.64
C ASN A 48 -3.42 0.63 4.57
N ILE A 49 -3.78 1.55 3.68
CA ILE A 49 -4.67 1.29 2.55
C ILE A 49 -3.93 0.47 1.49
N ASP A 50 -2.74 0.94 1.12
CA ASP A 50 -1.85 0.26 0.17
C ASP A 50 -0.55 -0.12 0.87
N GLN A 51 -0.32 -1.41 1.07
CA GLN A 51 0.84 -1.93 1.79
C GLN A 51 1.68 -2.83 0.90
N THR A 52 2.98 -2.75 1.03
CA THR A 52 3.91 -3.73 0.46
C THR A 52 4.59 -4.50 1.58
N ILE A 53 4.36 -5.81 1.64
CA ILE A 53 4.91 -6.69 2.67
C ILE A 53 6.11 -7.44 2.08
N PRO A 54 7.35 -7.13 2.47
CA PRO A 54 8.54 -7.83 1.98
C PRO A 54 8.61 -9.23 2.61
N MET A 55 8.43 -10.27 1.80
CA MET A 55 8.46 -11.66 2.26
C MET A 55 9.89 -12.20 2.47
N GLY A 56 10.91 -11.45 2.07
CA GLY A 56 12.31 -11.85 2.21
C GLY A 56 12.75 -12.95 1.23
N GLN A 57 13.87 -13.60 1.54
CA GLN A 57 14.39 -14.72 0.76
C GLN A 57 14.07 -16.03 1.46
N ILE A 58 13.38 -16.92 0.77
CA ILE A 58 12.90 -18.19 1.32
C ILE A 58 13.50 -19.33 0.50
N SER A 59 14.13 -20.28 1.20
CA SER A 59 14.71 -21.46 0.57
C SER A 59 13.62 -22.39 0.02
N ASN A 60 13.77 -22.86 -1.21
CA ASN A 60 12.86 -23.84 -1.80
C ASN A 60 12.84 -25.16 -0.98
N LEU A 61 13.94 -25.51 -0.32
CA LEU A 61 14.02 -26.68 0.58
C LEU A 61 13.05 -26.58 1.76
N SER A 62 12.80 -25.39 2.27
CA SER A 62 11.86 -25.18 3.38
C SER A 62 10.41 -25.39 2.97
N LEU A 63 10.11 -25.32 1.67
CA LEU A 63 8.76 -25.44 1.12
C LEU A 63 8.45 -26.82 0.56
N LYS A 64 9.46 -27.70 0.50
CA LYS A 64 9.31 -29.07 0.00
C LYS A 64 8.19 -29.82 0.70
N ASP A 65 7.46 -30.66 -0.02
CA ASP A 65 6.38 -31.51 0.48
C ASP A 65 5.21 -30.71 1.13
N GLY A 66 4.99 -29.48 0.65
CA GLY A 66 3.91 -28.62 1.15
C GLY A 66 4.18 -28.00 2.52
N ARG A 67 5.44 -27.96 2.97
CA ARG A 67 5.81 -27.31 4.23
C ARG A 67 5.63 -25.81 4.15
N ALA A 68 5.40 -25.20 5.29
CA ALA A 68 5.38 -23.76 5.47
C ALA A 68 6.79 -23.22 5.77
N SER A 69 7.10 -22.02 5.32
CA SER A 69 8.32 -21.32 5.73
C SER A 69 8.27 -20.94 7.21
N GLU A 70 9.43 -20.98 7.87
CA GLU A 70 9.58 -20.44 9.22
C GLU A 70 9.57 -18.90 9.22
N LEU A 71 9.93 -18.28 8.10
CA LEU A 71 9.88 -16.83 7.93
C LEU A 71 8.42 -16.41 7.77
N LYS A 72 7.95 -15.66 8.76
CA LYS A 72 6.60 -15.11 8.81
C LYS A 72 6.67 -13.60 8.84
N GLN A 73 5.73 -12.94 8.18
CA GLN A 73 5.65 -11.49 8.12
C GLN A 73 4.34 -11.01 8.75
N PRO A 74 4.41 -10.06 9.68
CA PRO A 74 3.22 -9.43 10.21
C PRO A 74 2.55 -8.56 9.14
N VAL A 75 1.23 -8.59 9.11
CA VAL A 75 0.39 -7.73 8.29
C VAL A 75 -0.59 -7.04 9.22
N SER A 76 -0.47 -5.73 9.38
CA SER A 76 -1.32 -4.94 10.25
C SER A 76 -2.18 -3.99 9.44
N ILE A 77 -3.45 -3.84 9.81
CA ILE A 77 -4.32 -2.77 9.33
C ILE A 77 -4.65 -1.88 10.51
N LEU A 78 -4.06 -0.69 10.55
CA LEU A 78 -4.28 0.27 11.61
C LEU A 78 -5.54 1.10 11.29
N LEU A 79 -6.43 1.17 12.27
CA LEU A 79 -7.64 1.96 12.25
C LEU A 79 -7.50 3.15 13.21
N GLU A 80 -7.96 4.31 12.78
CA GLU A 80 -7.91 5.57 13.52
C GLU A 80 -9.29 6.23 13.55
N ASP A 81 -9.45 7.23 14.41
CA ASP A 81 -10.69 8.00 14.59
C ASP A 81 -11.92 7.11 14.85
N CYS A 82 -11.71 6.03 15.60
CA CYS A 82 -12.77 5.09 15.88
C CYS A 82 -13.82 5.67 16.84
N THR A 83 -15.08 5.67 16.40
CA THR A 83 -16.24 6.04 17.20
C THR A 83 -17.06 4.80 17.54
N SER A 84 -16.61 4.03 18.53
CA SER A 84 -17.16 2.72 18.87
C SER A 84 -18.42 2.75 19.74
N ALA A 85 -19.38 3.63 19.44
CA ALA A 85 -20.62 3.68 20.24
C ALA A 85 -21.49 2.40 20.08
N THR A 86 -21.51 1.80 18.91
CA THR A 86 -22.40 0.67 18.60
C THR A 86 -21.69 -0.54 17.98
N GLN A 87 -20.66 -0.32 17.18
CA GLN A 87 -19.96 -1.39 16.48
C GLN A 87 -18.64 -1.72 17.21
N LYS A 88 -18.50 -2.96 17.64
CA LYS A 88 -17.42 -3.41 18.53
C LYS A 88 -16.46 -4.38 17.87
N THR A 89 -16.76 -4.85 16.69
CA THR A 89 -15.93 -5.82 15.97
C THR A 89 -15.80 -5.45 14.50
N VAL A 90 -14.63 -5.77 13.93
CA VAL A 90 -14.32 -5.61 12.52
C VAL A 90 -14.06 -6.98 11.92
N LYS A 91 -14.78 -7.35 10.89
CA LYS A 91 -14.49 -8.52 10.06
C LYS A 91 -13.80 -8.05 8.79
N THR A 92 -12.75 -8.77 8.40
CA THR A 92 -12.00 -8.47 7.18
C THR A 92 -12.28 -9.56 6.14
N THR A 93 -12.61 -9.17 4.93
CA THR A 93 -12.72 -10.08 3.79
C THR A 93 -11.56 -9.81 2.85
N PHE A 94 -10.75 -10.83 2.60
CA PHE A 94 -9.65 -10.76 1.65
C PHE A 94 -10.07 -11.37 0.32
N THR A 95 -9.71 -10.71 -0.80
CA THR A 95 -9.98 -11.20 -2.15
C THR A 95 -8.70 -11.15 -2.98
N GLY A 96 -8.46 -12.20 -3.75
CA GLY A 96 -7.24 -12.32 -4.56
C GLY A 96 -7.29 -13.57 -5.42
N GLN A 97 -6.18 -13.89 -6.06
CA GLN A 97 -6.05 -15.11 -6.86
C GLN A 97 -5.90 -16.31 -5.91
N PRO A 98 -6.72 -17.37 -6.01
CA PRO A 98 -6.53 -18.59 -5.26
C PRO A 98 -5.19 -19.28 -5.57
N GLY A 99 -4.63 -19.95 -4.59
CA GLY A 99 -3.34 -20.64 -4.70
C GLY A 99 -3.47 -22.16 -4.78
N GLY A 100 -2.44 -22.86 -4.26
CA GLY A 100 -2.31 -24.28 -4.31
C GLY A 100 -1.87 -24.81 -5.68
N ALA A 101 -1.67 -26.12 -5.78
CA ALA A 101 -1.15 -26.76 -7.00
C ALA A 101 -2.06 -26.54 -8.23
N ALA A 102 -3.37 -26.53 -8.03
CA ALA A 102 -4.36 -26.32 -9.09
C ALA A 102 -4.77 -24.84 -9.25
N GLY A 103 -4.29 -23.91 -8.40
CA GLY A 103 -4.71 -22.51 -8.40
C GLY A 103 -6.18 -22.29 -8.00
N THR A 104 -6.75 -23.19 -7.20
CA THR A 104 -8.17 -23.18 -6.78
C THR A 104 -8.36 -23.24 -5.28
N ASP A 105 -7.29 -23.28 -4.49
CA ASP A 105 -7.38 -23.32 -3.04
C ASP A 105 -7.54 -21.92 -2.46
N ASN A 106 -8.74 -21.59 -2.01
CA ASN A 106 -9.07 -20.30 -1.41
C ASN A 106 -8.40 -20.04 -0.05
N LYS A 107 -7.80 -21.06 0.58
CA LYS A 107 -7.00 -20.92 1.81
C LYS A 107 -5.54 -20.55 1.52
N MET A 108 -5.21 -20.42 0.27
CA MET A 108 -3.91 -20.03 -0.23
C MET A 108 -4.06 -18.91 -1.25
N ILE A 109 -3.13 -17.98 -1.25
CA ILE A 109 -3.05 -16.89 -2.21
C ILE A 109 -2.03 -17.27 -3.25
N GLY A 110 -2.44 -17.29 -4.51
CA GLY A 110 -1.57 -17.61 -5.64
C GLY A 110 -0.52 -16.52 -5.88
N LEU A 111 0.62 -16.93 -6.41
CA LEU A 111 1.61 -15.98 -6.90
C LEU A 111 1.09 -15.34 -8.19
N GLY A 112 1.26 -14.04 -8.33
CA GLY A 112 0.78 -13.29 -9.48
C GLY A 112 1.41 -13.75 -10.80
N SER A 113 0.75 -13.51 -11.91
CA SER A 113 1.15 -13.97 -13.25
C SER A 113 2.53 -13.48 -13.72
N GLY A 114 3.01 -12.37 -13.15
CA GLY A 114 4.37 -11.85 -13.39
C GLY A 114 5.47 -12.54 -12.58
N SER A 115 5.13 -13.50 -11.72
CA SER A 115 6.10 -14.21 -10.90
C SER A 115 6.88 -15.25 -11.71
N THR A 116 8.20 -15.29 -11.51
CA THR A 116 9.06 -16.35 -12.06
C THR A 116 9.14 -17.55 -11.12
N ALA A 117 8.96 -17.34 -9.80
CA ALA A 117 8.82 -18.41 -8.82
C ALA A 117 7.53 -19.21 -9.05
N LYS A 118 7.57 -20.52 -8.82
CA LYS A 118 6.42 -21.42 -8.94
C LYS A 118 6.43 -22.49 -7.85
N GLY A 119 5.29 -23.17 -7.65
CA GLY A 119 5.17 -24.30 -6.73
C GLY A 119 4.98 -23.90 -5.27
N ALA A 120 4.71 -22.65 -5.00
CA ALA A 120 4.39 -22.12 -3.67
C ALA A 120 3.22 -21.15 -3.73
N SER A 121 2.62 -20.90 -2.59
CA SER A 121 1.53 -19.93 -2.39
C SER A 121 1.72 -19.22 -1.05
N ILE A 122 1.06 -18.08 -0.87
CA ILE A 122 1.06 -17.35 0.38
C ILE A 122 -0.13 -17.83 1.21
N VAL A 123 0.09 -18.04 2.48
CA VAL A 123 -0.97 -18.31 3.48
C VAL A 123 -1.02 -17.13 4.42
N MET A 124 -2.22 -16.69 4.75
CA MET A 124 -2.45 -15.66 5.78
C MET A 124 -3.25 -16.26 6.93
N THR A 125 -2.95 -15.84 8.14
CA THR A 125 -3.66 -16.24 9.36
C THR A 125 -4.14 -15.03 10.14
N ASP A 126 -5.23 -15.20 10.87
CA ASP A 126 -5.82 -14.22 11.77
C ASP A 126 -5.26 -14.43 13.18
N ASP A 127 -4.41 -13.49 13.62
CA ASP A 127 -3.63 -13.64 14.86
C ASP A 127 -4.51 -13.50 16.12
N GLU A 128 -5.59 -12.73 16.06
CA GLU A 128 -6.52 -12.53 17.17
C GLU A 128 -7.48 -13.73 17.34
N ASN A 129 -7.63 -14.54 16.30
CA ASN A 129 -8.55 -15.68 16.28
C ASN A 129 -7.80 -17.02 16.21
N GLY A 130 -6.77 -17.18 17.04
CA GLY A 130 -6.03 -18.43 17.19
C GLY A 130 -5.24 -18.85 15.96
N ASN A 131 -4.77 -17.91 15.18
CA ASN A 131 -4.06 -18.13 13.91
C ASN A 131 -4.88 -18.94 12.89
N ALA A 132 -6.20 -18.72 12.88
CA ALA A 132 -7.07 -19.33 11.89
C ALA A 132 -6.65 -18.94 10.47
N VAL A 133 -6.57 -19.92 9.57
CA VAL A 133 -6.22 -19.66 8.17
C VAL A 133 -7.35 -18.86 7.50
N ILE A 134 -6.98 -17.78 6.86
CA ILE A 134 -7.90 -16.89 6.13
C ILE A 134 -8.29 -17.58 4.82
N GLU A 135 -9.59 -17.54 4.52
CA GLU A 135 -10.17 -18.04 3.28
C GLU A 135 -10.58 -16.88 2.39
N LEU A 136 -10.07 -16.83 1.17
CA LEU A 136 -10.38 -15.77 0.19
C LEU A 136 -11.89 -15.73 -0.12
N GLY A 137 -12.43 -14.54 -0.15
CA GLY A 137 -13.86 -14.31 -0.38
C GLY A 137 -14.75 -14.54 0.84
N LYS A 138 -14.20 -14.93 1.98
CA LYS A 138 -14.94 -15.18 3.22
C LYS A 138 -14.49 -14.19 4.30
N ALA A 139 -15.45 -13.66 5.05
CA ALA A 139 -15.14 -12.78 6.18
C ALA A 139 -14.43 -13.57 7.30
N THR A 140 -13.40 -12.95 7.88
CA THR A 140 -12.73 -13.48 9.09
C THR A 140 -13.67 -13.49 10.29
N ALA A 141 -13.27 -14.14 11.37
CA ALA A 141 -13.86 -13.88 12.67
C ALA A 141 -13.63 -12.39 13.04
N GLY A 142 -14.52 -11.81 13.85
CA GLY A 142 -14.38 -10.41 14.22
C GLY A 142 -13.19 -10.16 15.13
N GLN A 143 -12.41 -9.13 14.82
CA GLN A 143 -11.40 -8.56 15.73
C GLN A 143 -12.01 -7.37 16.48
N GLY A 144 -11.76 -7.28 17.78
CA GLY A 144 -12.44 -6.33 18.65
C GLY A 144 -11.93 -4.89 18.53
N ILE A 145 -12.84 -3.93 18.44
CA ILE A 145 -12.55 -2.52 18.72
C ILE A 145 -12.85 -2.27 20.20
N LYS A 146 -11.85 -1.90 20.97
CA LYS A 146 -12.05 -1.65 22.41
C LYS A 146 -12.81 -0.33 22.61
N ALA A 147 -13.86 -0.39 23.41
CA ALA A 147 -14.65 0.80 23.72
C ALA A 147 -13.78 1.92 24.34
N GLY A 148 -13.97 3.15 23.87
CA GLY A 148 -13.21 4.31 24.33
C GLY A 148 -11.80 4.44 23.75
N GLN A 149 -11.39 3.58 22.84
CA GLN A 149 -10.14 3.74 22.09
C GLN A 149 -10.44 4.31 20.71
N GLU A 150 -9.72 5.36 20.36
CA GLU A 150 -9.79 6.00 19.05
C GLU A 150 -8.99 5.26 17.98
N LYS A 151 -8.26 4.22 18.36
CA LYS A 151 -7.41 3.41 17.47
C LYS A 151 -7.62 1.93 17.71
N ALA A 152 -7.57 1.16 16.63
CA ALA A 152 -7.57 -0.30 16.66
C ALA A 152 -6.57 -0.83 15.63
N GLU A 153 -6.03 -2.01 15.87
CA GLU A 153 -5.10 -2.66 14.96
C GLU A 153 -5.61 -4.06 14.66
N LEU A 154 -5.85 -4.35 13.39
CA LEU A 154 -6.19 -5.69 12.93
C LEU A 154 -4.89 -6.41 12.57
N LYS A 155 -4.69 -7.60 13.16
CA LYS A 155 -3.41 -8.33 13.09
C LYS A 155 -3.56 -9.61 12.34
N PHE A 156 -2.70 -9.78 11.37
CA PHE A 156 -2.59 -10.97 10.54
C PHE A 156 -1.13 -11.34 10.36
N THR A 157 -0.88 -12.61 10.01
CA THR A 157 0.46 -13.10 9.68
C THR A 157 0.44 -13.75 8.31
N ALA A 158 1.42 -13.42 7.47
CA ALA A 158 1.61 -14.01 6.14
C ALA A 158 2.90 -14.83 6.07
N PHE A 159 2.86 -15.98 5.39
CA PHE A 159 4.04 -16.82 5.14
C PHE A 159 3.88 -17.63 3.86
N LEU A 160 4.99 -18.11 3.31
CA LEU A 160 4.94 -19.00 2.15
C LEU A 160 4.69 -20.45 2.59
N LYS A 161 3.96 -21.16 1.73
CA LYS A 161 3.75 -22.60 1.83
C LYS A 161 3.93 -23.25 0.46
N GLY A 162 4.63 -24.37 0.41
CA GLY A 162 4.71 -25.16 -0.82
C GLY A 162 3.34 -25.71 -1.19
N ASN A 163 3.10 -25.85 -2.49
CA ASN A 163 1.82 -26.35 -3.01
C ASN A 163 1.68 -27.88 -2.91
N GLY A 164 2.62 -28.56 -2.23
CA GLY A 164 2.75 -30.01 -2.20
C GLY A 164 3.53 -30.52 -3.41
N GLY A 165 4.28 -31.58 -3.21
CA GLY A 165 5.09 -32.20 -4.25
C GLY A 165 6.59 -32.13 -3.96
N ALA A 166 7.34 -32.76 -4.85
CA ALA A 166 8.79 -32.84 -4.76
C ALA A 166 9.49 -31.49 -4.94
N LEU A 167 10.76 -31.40 -4.55
CA LEU A 167 11.54 -30.16 -4.60
C LEU A 167 11.62 -29.57 -6.00
N ASP A 168 11.66 -30.38 -7.03
CA ASP A 168 11.74 -29.99 -8.44
C ASP A 168 10.47 -29.26 -8.95
N THR A 169 9.36 -29.38 -8.23
CA THR A 169 8.13 -28.64 -8.52
C THR A 169 8.18 -27.20 -8.04
N ILE A 170 9.13 -26.86 -7.18
CA ILE A 170 9.33 -25.51 -6.62
C ILE A 170 10.43 -24.81 -7.41
N VAL A 171 10.01 -23.90 -8.29
CA VAL A 171 10.94 -23.13 -9.13
C VAL A 171 11.37 -21.88 -8.39
N PRO A 172 12.68 -21.70 -8.11
CA PRO A 172 13.18 -20.46 -7.55
C PRO A 172 12.98 -19.27 -8.49
N GLY A 173 12.72 -18.11 -7.92
CA GLY A 173 12.54 -16.87 -8.69
C GLY A 173 11.93 -15.77 -7.86
N ALA A 174 11.72 -14.62 -8.48
CA ALA A 174 11.00 -13.52 -7.88
C ALA A 174 9.48 -13.79 -7.95
N PHE A 175 8.76 -13.29 -6.96
CA PHE A 175 7.30 -13.37 -6.95
C PHE A 175 6.68 -12.07 -6.42
N SER A 176 5.47 -11.84 -6.84
CA SER A 176 4.57 -10.85 -6.29
C SER A 176 3.17 -11.43 -6.23
N SER A 177 2.36 -10.91 -5.34
CA SER A 177 0.93 -11.23 -5.29
C SER A 177 0.17 -10.03 -4.77
N VAL A 178 -1.07 -9.87 -5.21
CA VAL A 178 -1.96 -8.79 -4.78
C VAL A 178 -3.19 -9.38 -4.15
N VAL A 179 -3.52 -8.87 -2.97
CA VAL A 179 -4.72 -9.20 -2.22
C VAL A 179 -5.40 -7.90 -1.84
N ASN A 180 -6.68 -7.79 -2.14
CA ASN A 180 -7.50 -6.68 -1.68
C ASN A 180 -8.20 -7.07 -0.39
N PHE A 181 -8.47 -6.11 0.47
CA PHE A 181 -9.26 -6.32 1.67
C PHE A 181 -10.45 -5.37 1.74
N ALA A 182 -11.51 -5.81 2.40
CA ALA A 182 -12.67 -5.00 2.72
C ALA A 182 -13.02 -5.20 4.20
N LEU A 183 -13.33 -4.12 4.89
CA LEU A 183 -13.71 -4.11 6.30
C LEU A 183 -15.23 -4.06 6.44
N ASN A 184 -15.76 -4.84 7.36
CA ASN A 184 -17.16 -4.84 7.74
C ASN A 184 -17.26 -4.70 9.26
N TYR A 185 -17.94 -3.67 9.71
CA TYR A 185 -18.11 -3.33 11.12
C TYR A 185 -19.42 -3.90 11.65
N GLN A 186 -19.39 -4.50 12.87
CA GLN A 186 -20.55 -5.12 13.53
C GLN A 186 -20.60 -4.82 15.02
#